data_c3d6e89ad6fb1c4a29c5419c76808a48
#
_entry.id   c3d6e89ad6fb1c4a29c5419c76808a48
#
_cell.length_a   1.000
_cell.length_b   1.000
_cell.length_c   1.000
_cell.angle_alpha   90.00
_cell.angle_beta   90.00
_cell.angle_gamma   90.00
#
_symmetry.space_group_name_H-M   'P 1'
#
loop_
_entity.id
_entity.type
_entity.pdbx_description
1 polymer ?
#
loop_
_entity_poly.entity_id
_entity_poly.type
_entity_poly.pdbx_seq_one_letter_code
_entity_poly.pdbx_strand_id
1 'polypeptide(L)'
;VDVMDPLHHDMVLAITSHIPHIIAYSIVGTVSSLEKSLKKEVIKYAASGFRDFTRIAASDPVMWRDILLMNKDAILKMLKIFKNDLKQLENAINNSDGFYLHKLFSRTRKIRKDIIK
;
A
#
# COMPACT_ATOMS: atom_id res chain seq x y z
N VAL A 1 20.69 13.83 -13.79
CA VAL A 1 19.25 13.74 -14.03
C VAL A 1 18.98 12.47 -14.82
N ASP A 2 18.18 11.59 -14.27
CA ASP A 2 17.79 10.38 -14.97
C ASP A 2 16.70 10.68 -15.97
N VAL A 3 16.92 10.25 -17.21
CA VAL A 3 15.90 10.37 -18.25
C VAL A 3 15.22 9.02 -18.39
N MET A 4 13.91 8.99 -18.15
CA MET A 4 13.11 7.77 -18.25
C MET A 4 12.22 7.81 -19.47
N ASP A 5 12.05 6.66 -20.11
CA ASP A 5 10.99 6.43 -21.06
C ASP A 5 9.64 6.74 -20.38
N PRO A 6 8.69 7.44 -21.03
CA PRO A 6 7.41 7.82 -20.42
C PRO A 6 6.65 6.66 -19.80
N LEU A 7 6.63 5.49 -20.47
CA LEU A 7 5.94 4.32 -19.92
C LEU A 7 6.62 3.83 -18.64
N HIS A 8 7.95 3.80 -18.62
CA HIS A 8 8.71 3.42 -17.44
C HIS A 8 8.46 4.40 -16.29
N HIS A 9 8.47 5.69 -16.59
CA HIS A 9 8.19 6.74 -15.61
C HIS A 9 6.79 6.55 -14.98
N ASP A 10 5.79 6.25 -15.80
CA ASP A 10 4.43 6.02 -15.30
C ASP A 10 4.35 4.83 -14.37
N MET A 11 5.11 3.76 -14.65
CA MET A 11 5.15 2.59 -13.77
C MET A 11 5.88 2.88 -12.47
N VAL A 12 6.97 3.65 -12.51
CA VAL A 12 7.68 4.05 -11.30
C VAL A 12 6.76 4.87 -10.39
N LEU A 13 6.04 5.84 -10.95
CA LEU A 13 5.09 6.64 -10.18
C LEU A 13 3.95 5.79 -9.61
N ALA A 14 3.48 4.80 -10.37
CA ALA A 14 2.42 3.93 -9.91
C ALA A 14 2.83 3.22 -8.62
N ILE A 15 4.04 2.66 -8.57
CA ILE A 15 4.48 1.90 -7.40
C ILE A 15 4.98 2.79 -6.25
N THR A 16 5.57 3.94 -6.54
CA THR A 16 6.16 4.79 -5.50
C THR A 16 5.19 5.79 -4.88
N SER A 17 4.11 6.12 -5.58
CA SER A 17 3.16 7.14 -5.13
C SER A 17 1.71 6.67 -5.21
N HIS A 18 1.27 6.19 -6.36
CA HIS A 18 -0.15 5.95 -6.59
C HIS A 18 -0.66 4.74 -5.82
N ILE A 19 0.05 3.62 -5.84
CA ILE A 19 -0.33 2.43 -5.07
C ILE A 19 -0.32 2.69 -3.56
N PRO A 20 0.69 3.35 -2.98
CA PRO A 20 0.63 3.70 -1.56
C PRO A 20 -0.60 4.51 -1.17
N HIS A 21 -1.03 5.46 -2.00
CA HIS A 21 -2.27 6.22 -1.73
C HIS A 21 -3.50 5.33 -1.80
N ILE A 22 -3.56 4.43 -2.81
CA ILE A 22 -4.66 3.47 -2.92
C ILE A 22 -4.75 2.61 -1.67
N ILE A 23 -3.62 2.12 -1.17
CA ILE A 23 -3.59 1.28 0.04
C ILE A 23 -4.08 2.08 1.26
N ALA A 24 -3.61 3.32 1.41
CA ALA A 24 -4.02 4.17 2.53
C ALA A 24 -5.52 4.44 2.50
N TYR A 25 -6.06 4.84 1.36
CA TYR A 25 -7.50 5.05 1.21
C TYR A 25 -8.28 3.77 1.48
N SER A 26 -7.78 2.64 0.98
CA SER A 26 -8.48 1.36 1.11
C SER A 26 -8.54 0.89 2.55
N ILE A 27 -7.45 1.02 3.31
CA ILE A 27 -7.45 0.55 4.69
C ILE A 27 -8.33 1.43 5.59
N VAL A 28 -8.37 2.74 5.34
CA VAL A 28 -9.29 3.63 6.04
C VAL A 28 -10.73 3.28 5.68
N GLY A 29 -10.99 2.97 4.41
CA GLY A 29 -12.30 2.49 3.98
C GLY A 29 -12.70 1.20 4.68
N THR A 30 -11.75 0.28 4.87
CA THR A 30 -12.02 -0.96 5.61
C THR A 30 -12.43 -0.67 7.06
N VAL A 31 -11.74 0.28 7.72
CA VAL A 31 -12.13 0.69 9.08
C VAL A 31 -13.56 1.22 9.10
N SER A 32 -13.95 2.01 8.08
CA SER A 32 -15.28 2.59 8.03
C SER A 32 -16.38 1.55 7.86
N SER A 33 -16.07 0.36 7.35
CA SER A 33 -17.03 -0.73 7.15
C SER A 33 -17.10 -1.70 8.34
N LEU A 34 -16.27 -1.50 9.37
CA LEU A 34 -16.31 -2.33 10.57
C LEU A 34 -17.57 -2.06 11.38
N GLU A 35 -17.95 -3.05 12.21
CA GLU A 35 -19.09 -2.82 13.10
C GLU A 35 -18.77 -1.66 14.07
N LYS A 36 -19.83 -1.01 14.57
CA LYS A 36 -19.73 0.30 15.22
C LYS A 36 -18.78 0.33 16.42
N SER A 37 -18.86 -0.67 17.30
CA SER A 37 -18.04 -0.68 18.51
C SER A 37 -16.58 -0.94 18.21
N LEU A 38 -16.30 -1.86 17.29
CA LEU A 38 -14.94 -2.14 16.85
C LEU A 38 -14.33 -0.93 16.15
N LYS A 39 -15.11 -0.25 15.31
CA LYS A 39 -14.67 0.97 14.64
C LYS A 39 -14.26 2.06 15.63
N LYS A 40 -15.04 2.26 16.69
CA LYS A 40 -14.73 3.21 17.76
C LYS A 40 -13.40 2.87 18.44
N GLU A 41 -13.19 1.59 18.73
CA GLU A 41 -11.96 1.13 19.37
C GLU A 41 -10.74 1.34 18.47
N VAL A 42 -10.86 1.04 17.19
CA VAL A 42 -9.77 1.28 16.22
C VAL A 42 -9.39 2.76 16.20
N ILE A 43 -10.38 3.64 16.13
CA ILE A 43 -10.15 5.09 16.12
C ILE A 43 -9.51 5.56 17.42
N LYS A 44 -10.05 5.09 18.57
CA LYS A 44 -9.58 5.49 19.90
C LYS A 44 -8.14 5.04 20.16
N TYR A 45 -7.80 3.82 19.76
CA TYR A 45 -6.50 3.23 20.06
C TYR A 45 -5.54 3.21 18.88
N ALA A 46 -5.82 3.99 17.85
CA ALA A 46 -4.94 4.08 16.68
C ALA A 46 -3.55 4.53 17.12
N ALA A 47 -2.58 3.64 16.96
CA ALA A 47 -1.19 3.90 17.31
C ALA A 47 -0.51 4.74 16.22
N SER A 48 0.70 5.22 16.53
CA SER A 48 1.46 6.06 15.61
C SER A 48 1.67 5.41 14.24
N GLY A 49 1.90 4.09 14.20
CA GLY A 49 2.09 3.37 12.94
C GLY A 49 0.88 3.46 12.01
N PHE A 50 -0.32 3.25 12.57
CA PHE A 50 -1.55 3.37 11.78
C PHE A 50 -1.77 4.82 11.33
N ARG A 51 -1.58 5.78 12.22
CA ARG A 51 -1.76 7.20 11.90
C ARG A 51 -0.78 7.66 10.83
N ASP A 52 0.48 7.33 10.98
CA ASP A 52 1.51 7.70 10.01
C ASP A 52 1.25 7.07 8.65
N PHE A 53 0.89 5.79 8.63
CA PHE A 53 0.62 5.07 7.39
C PHE A 53 -0.59 5.63 6.65
N THR A 54 -1.66 6.00 7.38
CA THR A 54 -2.90 6.46 6.76
C THR A 54 -2.96 7.96 6.55
N ARG A 55 -1.93 8.71 6.95
CA ARG A 55 -1.91 10.18 6.83
C ARG A 55 -2.24 10.65 5.43
N ILE A 56 -1.71 9.98 4.42
CA ILE A 56 -1.90 10.36 3.02
C ILE A 56 -3.34 10.14 2.53
N ALA A 57 -4.16 9.39 3.27
CA ALA A 57 -5.57 9.22 2.94
C ALA A 57 -6.39 10.51 3.17
N ALA A 58 -5.80 11.52 3.80
CA ALA A 58 -6.42 12.83 3.96
C ALA A 58 -6.09 13.78 2.81
N SER A 59 -5.56 13.27 1.70
CA SER A 59 -5.23 14.08 0.53
C SER A 59 -6.50 14.50 -0.23
N ASP A 60 -6.35 15.51 -1.10
CA ASP A 60 -7.46 16.06 -1.88
C ASP A 60 -8.11 14.98 -2.76
N PRO A 61 -9.39 14.67 -2.58
CA PRO A 61 -10.05 13.61 -3.31
C PRO A 61 -10.21 13.89 -4.81
N VAL A 62 -10.39 15.14 -5.21
CA VAL A 62 -10.52 15.48 -6.62
C VAL A 62 -9.20 15.29 -7.35
N MET A 63 -8.11 15.79 -6.77
CA MET A 63 -6.78 15.64 -7.33
C MET A 63 -6.40 14.16 -7.47
N TRP A 64 -6.63 13.36 -6.43
CA TRP A 64 -6.25 11.96 -6.44
C TRP A 64 -7.13 11.10 -7.34
N ARG A 65 -8.42 11.43 -7.45
CA ARG A 65 -9.27 10.81 -8.48
C ARG A 65 -8.67 10.99 -9.86
N ASP A 66 -8.28 12.21 -10.19
CA ASP A 66 -7.75 12.54 -11.50
C ASP A 66 -6.38 11.90 -11.74
N ILE A 67 -5.52 11.91 -10.75
CA ILE A 67 -4.20 11.26 -10.83
C ILE A 67 -4.35 9.77 -11.15
N LEU A 68 -5.23 9.07 -10.43
CA LEU A 68 -5.43 7.64 -10.63
C LEU A 68 -6.00 7.32 -12.02
N LEU A 69 -6.93 8.14 -12.49
CA LEU A 69 -7.53 7.91 -13.81
C LEU A 69 -6.56 8.22 -14.94
N MET A 70 -5.68 9.21 -14.76
CA MET A 70 -4.70 9.57 -15.77
C MET A 70 -3.57 8.53 -15.91
N ASN A 71 -3.27 7.78 -14.85
CA ASN A 71 -2.25 6.73 -14.89
C ASN A 71 -2.85 5.32 -14.77
N LYS A 72 -4.04 5.16 -15.28
CA LYS A 72 -4.87 3.96 -15.11
C LYS A 72 -4.14 2.67 -15.48
N ASP A 73 -3.55 2.60 -16.66
CA ASP A 73 -2.98 1.35 -17.17
C ASP A 73 -1.78 0.90 -16.33
N ALA A 74 -0.88 1.80 -16.01
CA ALA A 74 0.29 1.49 -15.18
C ALA A 74 -0.14 1.09 -13.77
N ILE A 75 -1.11 1.81 -13.20
CA ILE A 75 -1.63 1.52 -11.86
C ILE A 75 -2.26 0.12 -11.82
N LEU A 76 -3.10 -0.22 -12.79
CA LEU A 76 -3.77 -1.52 -12.80
C LEU A 76 -2.75 -2.65 -12.94
N LYS A 77 -1.71 -2.45 -13.72
CA LYS A 77 -0.64 -3.44 -13.89
C LYS A 77 0.11 -3.66 -12.57
N MET A 78 0.50 -2.59 -11.90
CA MET A 78 1.21 -2.68 -10.62
C MET A 78 0.31 -3.19 -9.51
N LEU A 79 -0.96 -2.80 -9.52
CA LEU A 79 -1.94 -3.27 -8.55
C LEU A 79 -2.14 -4.77 -8.65
N LYS A 80 -2.14 -5.33 -9.85
CA LYS A 80 -2.26 -6.78 -10.05
C LYS A 80 -1.09 -7.51 -9.41
N ILE A 81 0.14 -7.01 -9.58
CA ILE A 81 1.33 -7.59 -8.96
C ILE A 81 1.22 -7.51 -7.44
N PHE A 82 0.86 -6.35 -6.92
CA PHE A 82 0.71 -6.16 -5.47
C PHE A 82 -0.35 -7.09 -4.88
N LYS A 83 -1.50 -7.22 -5.53
CA LYS A 83 -2.57 -8.11 -5.06
C LYS A 83 -2.12 -9.57 -5.01
N ASN A 84 -1.32 -9.99 -5.98
CA ASN A 84 -0.77 -11.35 -5.98
C ASN A 84 0.19 -11.56 -4.81
N ASP A 85 1.06 -10.59 -4.54
CA ASP A 85 1.98 -10.65 -3.41
C ASP A 85 1.22 -10.67 -2.08
N LEU A 86 0.18 -9.86 -1.97
CA LEU A 86 -0.67 -9.83 -0.78
C LEU A 86 -1.37 -11.18 -0.58
N LYS A 87 -1.81 -11.81 -1.67
CA LYS A 87 -2.45 -13.13 -1.61
C LYS A 87 -1.49 -14.20 -1.09
N GLN A 88 -0.24 -14.16 -1.51
CA GLN A 88 0.78 -15.10 -1.03
C GLN A 88 1.03 -14.91 0.47
N LEU A 89 1.07 -13.66 0.92
CA LEU A 89 1.22 -13.35 2.34
C LEU A 89 0.02 -13.87 3.14
N GLU A 90 -1.18 -13.66 2.62
CA GLU A 90 -2.40 -14.18 3.23
C GLU A 90 -2.36 -15.70 3.37
N ASN A 91 -1.94 -16.40 2.31
CA ASN A 91 -1.82 -17.85 2.33
C ASN A 91 -0.80 -18.32 3.38
N ALA A 92 0.31 -17.63 3.50
CA ALA A 92 1.33 -17.97 4.49
C ALA A 92 0.79 -17.80 5.92
N ILE A 93 0.02 -16.74 6.16
CA ILE A 93 -0.62 -16.53 7.47
C ILE A 93 -1.65 -17.64 7.73
N ASN A 94 -2.48 -17.95 6.74
CA ASN A 94 -3.48 -18.99 6.86
C ASN A 94 -2.89 -20.35 7.17
N ASN A 95 -1.72 -20.64 6.59
CA ASN A 95 -1.03 -21.93 6.77
C ASN A 95 -0.04 -21.92 7.93
N SER A 96 0.03 -20.84 8.70
CA SER A 96 0.99 -20.67 9.80
C SER A 96 2.43 -20.92 9.36
N ASP A 97 2.77 -20.45 8.16
CA ASP A 97 4.08 -20.65 7.55
C ASP A 97 5.07 -19.60 8.06
N GLY A 98 5.57 -19.83 9.28
CA GLY A 98 6.50 -18.90 9.92
C GLY A 98 7.82 -18.78 9.18
N PHE A 99 8.27 -19.84 8.54
CA PHE A 99 9.52 -19.81 7.78
C PHE A 99 9.41 -18.86 6.58
N TYR A 100 8.31 -18.96 5.82
CA TYR A 100 8.06 -18.08 4.69
C TYR A 100 7.98 -16.62 5.13
N LEU A 101 7.23 -16.35 6.20
CA LEU A 101 7.06 -14.99 6.71
C LEU A 101 8.38 -14.38 7.16
N HIS A 102 9.17 -15.13 7.91
CA HIS A 102 10.47 -14.67 8.36
C HIS A 102 11.41 -14.35 7.19
N LYS A 103 11.45 -15.23 6.21
CA LYS A 103 12.30 -15.07 5.03
C LYS A 103 11.88 -13.83 4.22
N LEU A 104 10.58 -13.66 4.00
CA LEU A 104 10.05 -12.51 3.28
C LEU A 104 10.37 -11.20 4.01
N PHE A 105 10.09 -11.15 5.31
CA PHE A 105 10.29 -9.92 6.10
C PHE A 105 11.77 -9.56 6.25
N SER A 106 12.63 -10.56 6.36
CA SER A 106 14.08 -10.33 6.41
C SER A 106 14.58 -9.70 5.11
N ARG A 107 14.10 -10.20 3.97
CA ARG A 107 14.47 -9.66 2.66
C ARG A 107 13.94 -8.23 2.49
N THR A 108 12.68 -7.99 2.82
CA THR A 108 12.08 -6.67 2.66
C THR A 108 12.71 -5.65 3.61
N ARG A 109 13.07 -6.08 4.82
CA ARG A 109 13.79 -5.21 5.77
C ARG A 109 15.12 -4.74 5.20
N LYS A 110 15.86 -5.63 4.57
CA LYS A 110 17.13 -5.29 3.93
C LYS A 110 16.93 -4.30 2.78
N ILE A 111 15.95 -4.58 1.94
CA ILE A 111 15.62 -3.68 0.81
C ILE A 111 15.28 -2.29 1.32
N ARG A 112 14.46 -2.20 2.36
CA ARG A 112 14.04 -0.91 2.93
C ARG A 112 15.22 -0.12 3.49
N LYS A 113 16.16 -0.78 4.16
CA LYS A 113 17.36 -0.14 4.66
C LYS A 113 18.21 0.44 3.53
N ASP A 114 18.27 -0.25 2.39
CA ASP A 114 19.03 0.22 1.25
C ASP A 114 18.36 1.43 0.58
N ILE A 115 17.03 1.50 0.62
CA ILE A 115 16.27 2.62 0.07
C ILE A 115 16.49 3.92 0.84
N ILE A 116 16.67 3.82 2.17
CA ILE A 116 16.76 5.00 3.06
C ILE A 116 18.20 5.34 3.44
N LYS A 117 19.10 5.23 2.62
CA LYS A 117 20.47 5.68 2.96
C LYS A 117 20.55 7.18 3.05
#